data_6b588d5383822382e12e95a3f8897a8a
#
_entry.id   6b588d5383822382e12e95a3f8897a8a
#
_cell.length_a   1.000
_cell.length_b   1.000
_cell.length_c   1.000
_cell.angle_alpha   90.00
_cell.angle_beta   90.00
_cell.angle_gamma   90.00
#
_symmetry.space_group_name_H-M   'P 1'
#
loop_
_entity.id
_entity.type
_entity.pdbx_description
1 polymer ?
#
loop_
_entity_poly.entity_id
_entity_poly.type
_entity_poly.pdbx_seq_one_letter_code
_entity_poly.pdbx_strand_id
1 'polypeptide(L)'
;GYQAKRRYYDDKSMYVHNPKPELSSAENFLRLIRSDKTYTRLEAETLDLALILHAEHGGGNNSSLTVHVVSSADTDTYSAMAAAVGSLKGRRHGGANIRVVEMMDDIKANVKDWSNENEISAYIRKIAEKQAFDKSGLVYGMGHAVYTISDPREVLLKAKAKELAKAKGCMEEFNLYDTIEKVAPGIIQDVHKSDKKVCANVDFY
;
A
#
# COMPACT_ATOMS: atom_id res chain seq x y z
N GLY A 1 -16.64 -3.59 10.04
CA GLY A 1 -15.71 -4.58 9.49
C GLY A 1 -14.55 -4.88 10.43
N TYR A 2 -13.66 -3.91 10.67
CA TYR A 2 -12.46 -4.11 11.52
C TYR A 2 -12.78 -4.63 12.92
N GLN A 3 -13.71 -4.00 13.63
CA GLN A 3 -14.11 -4.42 14.98
C GLN A 3 -14.76 -5.81 14.99
N ALA A 4 -15.55 -6.14 13.96
CA ALA A 4 -16.14 -7.47 13.83
C ALA A 4 -15.05 -8.54 13.61
N LYS A 5 -14.03 -8.24 12.78
CA LYS A 5 -12.89 -9.12 12.57
C LYS A 5 -12.14 -9.36 13.87
N ARG A 6 -11.78 -8.31 14.61
CA ARG A 6 -11.11 -8.43 15.91
C ARG A 6 -11.88 -9.29 16.88
N ARG A 7 -13.19 -9.04 17.02
CA ARG A 7 -14.04 -9.85 17.91
C ARG A 7 -14.03 -11.33 17.55
N TYR A 8 -14.01 -11.64 16.25
CA TYR A 8 -14.09 -13.02 15.79
C TYR A 8 -12.74 -13.75 15.84
N TYR A 9 -11.67 -13.10 15.37
CA TYR A 9 -10.38 -13.76 15.15
C TYR A 9 -9.34 -13.49 16.24
N ASP A 10 -9.32 -12.29 16.79
CA ASP A 10 -8.24 -11.88 17.70
C ASP A 10 -8.63 -12.10 19.18
N ASP A 11 -9.07 -11.06 19.86
CA ASP A 11 -9.33 -11.06 21.30
C ASP A 11 -10.80 -11.33 21.67
N LYS A 12 -11.64 -11.54 20.69
CA LYS A 12 -13.11 -11.73 20.82
C LYS A 12 -13.83 -10.56 21.52
N SER A 13 -13.18 -9.42 21.61
CA SER A 13 -13.73 -8.19 22.17
C SER A 13 -14.28 -7.27 21.07
N MET A 14 -15.32 -6.53 21.39
CA MET A 14 -15.83 -5.49 20.51
C MET A 14 -15.71 -4.13 21.22
N TYR A 15 -14.79 -3.31 20.73
CA TYR A 15 -14.63 -1.94 21.21
C TYR A 15 -15.45 -1.00 20.34
N VAL A 16 -16.39 -0.30 20.94
CA VAL A 16 -17.18 0.74 20.28
C VAL A 16 -16.73 2.09 20.81
N HIS A 17 -16.14 2.88 19.95
CA HIS A 17 -15.69 4.23 20.27
C HIS A 17 -16.50 5.22 19.44
N ASN A 18 -17.09 6.22 20.07
CA ASN A 18 -17.77 7.28 19.36
C ASN A 18 -16.74 8.27 18.79
N PRO A 19 -16.94 8.78 17.55
CA PRO A 19 -16.09 9.84 17.02
C PRO A 19 -16.21 11.09 17.88
N LYS A 20 -15.16 11.92 17.84
CA LYS A 20 -15.07 13.18 18.52
C LYS A 20 -15.05 14.32 17.50
N PRO A 21 -15.98 15.28 17.56
CA PRO A 21 -16.06 16.37 16.57
C PRO A 21 -14.83 17.27 16.50
N GLU A 22 -14.09 17.37 17.62
CA GLU A 22 -12.89 18.19 17.72
C GLU A 22 -11.64 17.58 17.07
N LEU A 23 -11.70 16.29 16.69
CA LEU A 23 -10.58 15.57 16.08
C LEU A 23 -10.70 15.53 14.56
N SER A 24 -9.57 15.49 13.88
CA SER A 24 -9.51 15.27 12.43
C SER A 24 -10.04 13.89 12.03
N SER A 25 -10.26 13.67 10.72
CA SER A 25 -10.70 12.37 10.20
C SER A 25 -9.69 11.27 10.49
N ALA A 26 -8.40 11.55 10.32
CA ALA A 26 -7.32 10.59 10.58
C ALA A 26 -7.22 10.25 12.07
N GLU A 27 -7.27 11.24 12.95
CA GLU A 27 -7.26 11.04 14.40
C GLU A 27 -8.46 10.22 14.88
N ASN A 28 -9.65 10.56 14.41
CA ASN A 28 -10.85 9.77 14.70
C ASN A 28 -10.74 8.34 14.19
N PHE A 29 -10.22 8.13 12.98
CA PHE A 29 -10.04 6.79 12.42
C PHE A 29 -9.10 5.95 13.29
N LEU A 30 -7.91 6.46 13.63
CA LEU A 30 -6.97 5.75 14.51
C LEU A 30 -7.59 5.44 15.87
N ARG A 31 -8.27 6.40 16.47
CA ARG A 31 -8.96 6.24 17.75
C ARG A 31 -10.08 5.19 17.68
N LEU A 32 -10.80 5.12 16.57
CA LEU A 32 -11.91 4.17 16.39
C LEU A 32 -11.43 2.73 16.20
N ILE A 33 -10.28 2.51 15.56
CA ILE A 33 -9.76 1.16 15.30
C ILE A 33 -8.91 0.62 16.45
N ARG A 34 -8.31 1.47 17.29
CA ARG A 34 -7.45 1.06 18.40
C ARG A 34 -8.24 0.92 19.69
N SER A 35 -8.07 -0.22 20.37
CA SER A 35 -8.77 -0.51 21.62
C SER A 35 -8.47 0.49 22.73
N ASP A 36 -7.22 0.95 22.81
CA ASP A 36 -6.71 1.91 23.79
C ASP A 36 -6.96 3.38 23.41
N LYS A 37 -7.45 3.65 22.19
CA LYS A 37 -7.71 4.99 21.62
C LYS A 37 -6.47 5.85 21.46
N THR A 38 -5.27 5.29 21.60
CA THR A 38 -4.01 6.02 21.56
C THR A 38 -3.47 6.15 20.14
N TYR A 39 -2.83 7.25 19.84
CA TYR A 39 -2.08 7.50 18.63
C TYR A 39 -1.09 8.65 18.87
N THR A 40 -0.03 8.68 18.08
CA THR A 40 0.88 9.82 18.06
C THR A 40 0.46 10.83 17.01
N ARG A 41 0.89 12.06 17.13
CA ARG A 41 0.66 13.09 16.11
C ARG A 41 1.22 12.67 14.75
N LEU A 42 2.42 12.09 14.73
CA LEU A 42 3.03 11.60 13.48
C LEU A 42 2.19 10.51 12.81
N GLU A 43 1.62 9.57 13.56
CA GLU A 43 0.72 8.55 13.01
C GLU A 43 -0.54 9.17 12.40
N ALA A 44 -1.12 10.17 13.06
CA ALA A 44 -2.28 10.86 12.53
C ALA A 44 -1.94 11.65 11.25
N GLU A 45 -0.83 12.38 11.24
CA GLU A 45 -0.35 13.11 10.05
C GLU A 45 -0.03 12.16 8.88
N THR A 46 0.56 10.99 9.16
CA THR A 46 0.86 9.98 8.15
C THR A 46 -0.42 9.42 7.54
N LEU A 47 -1.40 9.07 8.37
CA LEU A 47 -2.69 8.59 7.88
C LEU A 47 -3.46 9.67 7.13
N ASP A 48 -3.44 10.91 7.60
CA ASP A 48 -4.10 12.03 6.93
C ASP A 48 -3.53 12.26 5.53
N LEU A 49 -2.19 12.25 5.40
CA LEU A 49 -1.52 12.31 4.10
C LEU A 49 -1.94 11.14 3.19
N ALA A 50 -1.95 9.92 3.71
CA ALA A 50 -2.38 8.75 2.95
C ALA A 50 -3.83 8.89 2.47
N LEU A 51 -4.74 9.36 3.31
CA LEU A 51 -6.13 9.60 2.94
C LEU A 51 -6.25 10.69 1.84
N ILE A 52 -5.48 11.77 1.94
CA ILE A 52 -5.44 12.84 0.93
C ILE A 52 -4.95 12.29 -0.42
N LEU A 53 -3.85 11.54 -0.43
CA LEU A 53 -3.26 10.99 -1.64
C LEU A 53 -4.15 9.94 -2.34
N HIS A 54 -5.07 9.33 -1.59
CA HIS A 54 -6.03 8.35 -2.11
C HIS A 54 -7.45 8.93 -2.31
N ALA A 55 -7.65 10.20 -2.02
CA ALA A 55 -8.98 10.81 -2.11
C ALA A 55 -9.48 10.96 -3.56
N GLU A 56 -8.57 11.03 -4.52
CA GLU A 56 -8.89 11.20 -5.94
C GLU A 56 -7.91 10.40 -6.80
N HIS A 57 -8.42 9.69 -7.79
CA HIS A 57 -7.62 8.91 -8.75
C HIS A 57 -8.20 9.00 -10.19
N GLY A 58 -8.98 10.00 -10.47
CA GLY A 58 -9.67 10.18 -11.74
C GLY A 58 -10.86 9.24 -11.95
N GLY A 59 -11.76 9.65 -12.82
CA GLY A 59 -13.00 8.91 -13.12
C GLY A 59 -12.79 7.60 -13.89
N GLY A 60 -11.58 7.33 -14.38
CA GLY A 60 -11.27 6.19 -15.23
C GLY A 60 -10.95 4.89 -14.51
N ASN A 61 -10.90 4.89 -13.17
CA ASN A 61 -10.67 3.64 -12.45
C ASN A 61 -11.96 2.79 -12.35
N ASN A 62 -11.78 1.50 -12.13
CA ASN A 62 -12.89 0.54 -12.19
C ASN A 62 -13.96 0.76 -11.10
N SER A 63 -13.57 1.21 -9.91
CA SER A 63 -14.51 1.52 -8.83
C SER A 63 -15.32 2.78 -9.13
N SER A 64 -14.68 3.84 -9.63
CA SER A 64 -15.38 5.07 -10.05
C SER A 64 -16.38 4.77 -11.19
N LEU A 65 -15.97 4.00 -12.19
CA LEU A 65 -16.88 3.55 -13.25
C LEU A 65 -18.07 2.77 -12.66
N THR A 66 -17.80 1.86 -11.75
CA THR A 66 -18.85 1.06 -11.09
C THR A 66 -19.84 1.96 -10.35
N VAL A 67 -19.37 2.96 -9.60
CA VAL A 67 -20.26 3.94 -8.92
C VAL A 67 -21.12 4.68 -9.95
N HIS A 68 -20.54 5.19 -11.03
CA HIS A 68 -21.28 5.87 -12.07
C HIS A 68 -22.36 5.01 -12.71
N VAL A 69 -22.01 3.76 -13.04
CA VAL A 69 -22.98 2.83 -13.65
C VAL A 69 -24.13 2.51 -12.68
N VAL A 70 -23.81 2.16 -11.44
CA VAL A 70 -24.83 1.75 -10.45
C VAL A 70 -25.70 2.94 -10.04
N SER A 71 -25.14 4.12 -9.81
CA SER A 71 -25.88 5.33 -9.44
C SER A 71 -26.75 5.87 -10.58
N SER A 72 -26.38 5.62 -11.84
CA SER A 72 -27.20 6.04 -12.98
C SER A 72 -28.57 5.34 -13.06
N ALA A 73 -28.74 4.25 -12.32
CA ALA A 73 -30.00 3.52 -12.18
C ALA A 73 -30.90 4.07 -11.06
N ASP A 74 -30.58 5.25 -10.50
CA ASP A 74 -31.30 5.89 -9.38
C ASP A 74 -31.37 5.01 -8.12
N THR A 75 -30.29 4.28 -7.82
CA THR A 75 -30.15 3.50 -6.59
C THR A 75 -29.61 4.36 -5.44
N ASP A 76 -29.66 3.82 -4.22
CA ASP A 76 -29.16 4.50 -3.03
C ASP A 76 -27.62 4.52 -2.97
N THR A 77 -27.09 5.47 -2.19
CA THR A 77 -25.64 5.67 -2.00
C THR A 77 -24.95 4.43 -1.42
N TYR A 78 -25.61 3.71 -0.52
CA TYR A 78 -24.99 2.53 0.12
C TYR A 78 -24.79 1.40 -0.88
N SER A 79 -25.77 1.16 -1.75
CA SER A 79 -25.68 0.18 -2.83
C SER A 79 -24.57 0.55 -3.83
N ALA A 80 -24.47 1.82 -4.24
CA ALA A 80 -23.44 2.29 -5.13
C ALA A 80 -22.02 2.13 -4.51
N MET A 81 -21.86 2.49 -3.25
CA MET A 81 -20.58 2.33 -2.54
C MET A 81 -20.24 0.85 -2.28
N ALA A 82 -21.20 0.00 -1.96
CA ALA A 82 -20.98 -1.44 -1.82
C ALA A 82 -20.50 -2.07 -3.12
N ALA A 83 -21.06 -1.67 -4.25
CA ALA A 83 -20.63 -2.12 -5.57
C ALA A 83 -19.19 -1.67 -5.89
N ALA A 84 -18.84 -0.40 -5.57
CA ALA A 84 -17.49 0.13 -5.72
C ALA A 84 -16.45 -0.63 -4.88
N VAL A 85 -16.77 -0.94 -3.63
CA VAL A 85 -15.93 -1.74 -2.74
C VAL A 85 -15.79 -3.18 -3.28
N GLY A 86 -16.84 -3.74 -3.81
CA GLY A 86 -16.81 -5.04 -4.52
C GLY A 86 -15.86 -5.03 -5.71
N SER A 87 -15.88 -3.96 -6.51
CA SER A 87 -14.93 -3.74 -7.60
C SER A 87 -13.48 -3.60 -7.09
N LEU A 88 -13.27 -2.78 -6.04
CA LEU A 88 -11.95 -2.54 -5.45
C LEU A 88 -11.34 -3.83 -4.88
N LYS A 89 -12.14 -4.74 -4.35
CA LYS A 89 -11.70 -6.04 -3.82
C LYS A 89 -11.04 -6.93 -4.89
N GLY A 90 -11.29 -6.67 -6.16
CA GLY A 90 -10.76 -7.47 -7.27
C GLY A 90 -9.22 -7.44 -7.33
N ARG A 91 -8.63 -8.62 -7.56
CA ARG A 91 -7.16 -8.81 -7.61
C ARG A 91 -6.43 -7.87 -8.59
N ARG A 92 -7.11 -7.43 -9.64
CA ARG A 92 -6.54 -6.56 -10.68
C ARG A 92 -6.82 -5.07 -10.43
N HIS A 93 -7.38 -4.72 -9.28
CA HIS A 93 -7.73 -3.34 -8.95
C HIS A 93 -7.11 -2.92 -7.62
N GLY A 94 -7.72 -3.23 -6.48
CA GLY A 94 -7.24 -2.80 -5.16
C GLY A 94 -6.26 -3.75 -4.47
N GLY A 95 -5.74 -4.76 -5.17
CA GLY A 95 -4.88 -5.78 -4.59
C GLY A 95 -3.38 -5.49 -4.62
N ALA A 96 -2.94 -4.35 -5.18
CA ALA A 96 -1.51 -4.08 -5.38
C ALA A 96 -0.76 -3.89 -4.05
N ASN A 97 -1.32 -3.13 -3.13
CA ASN A 97 -0.67 -2.85 -1.84
C ASN A 97 -0.45 -4.12 -1.00
N ILE A 98 -1.45 -4.99 -0.87
CA ILE A 98 -1.27 -6.25 -0.13
C ILE A 98 -0.21 -7.15 -0.77
N ARG A 99 -0.07 -7.11 -2.10
CA ARG A 99 0.97 -7.86 -2.81
C ARG A 99 2.37 -7.30 -2.54
N VAL A 100 2.51 -5.99 -2.35
CA VAL A 100 3.79 -5.41 -1.90
C VAL A 100 4.16 -5.96 -0.53
N VAL A 101 3.23 -5.95 0.43
CA VAL A 101 3.46 -6.50 1.77
C VAL A 101 3.88 -7.97 1.71
N GLU A 102 3.12 -8.80 1.00
CA GLU A 102 3.43 -10.24 0.83
C GLU A 102 4.81 -10.46 0.18
N MET A 103 5.16 -9.67 -0.84
CA MET A 103 6.48 -9.72 -1.49
C MET A 103 7.60 -9.30 -0.53
N MET A 104 7.39 -8.25 0.24
CA MET A 104 8.37 -7.79 1.21
C MET A 104 8.59 -8.81 2.34
N ASP A 105 7.53 -9.47 2.79
CA ASP A 105 7.64 -10.55 3.77
C ASP A 105 8.41 -11.76 3.22
N ASP A 106 8.17 -12.10 1.95
CA ASP A 106 8.93 -13.14 1.25
C ASP A 106 10.42 -12.76 1.08
N ILE A 107 10.71 -11.51 0.72
CA ILE A 107 12.10 -11.00 0.65
C ILE A 107 12.77 -11.06 2.02
N LYS A 108 12.11 -10.57 3.08
CA LYS A 108 12.63 -10.60 4.45
C LYS A 108 12.93 -12.02 4.93
N ALA A 109 12.16 -13.00 4.51
CA ALA A 109 12.36 -14.41 4.86
C ALA A 109 13.52 -15.08 4.11
N ASN A 110 13.86 -14.61 2.92
CA ASN A 110 14.82 -15.26 2.02
C ASN A 110 16.15 -14.52 1.86
N VAL A 111 16.20 -13.22 2.14
CA VAL A 111 17.43 -12.41 2.16
C VAL A 111 17.95 -12.38 3.60
N LYS A 112 19.20 -12.80 3.80
CA LYS A 112 19.78 -12.92 5.15
C LYS A 112 20.34 -11.61 5.66
N ASP A 113 20.97 -10.85 4.80
CA ASP A 113 21.57 -9.55 5.13
C ASP A 113 20.86 -8.44 4.34
N TRP A 114 19.97 -7.72 5.03
CA TRP A 114 19.19 -6.62 4.44
C TRP A 114 20.02 -5.36 4.16
N SER A 115 21.29 -5.33 4.58
CA SER A 115 22.23 -4.27 4.22
C SER A 115 23.04 -4.59 2.96
N ASN A 116 22.99 -5.85 2.48
CA ASN A 116 23.73 -6.32 1.33
C ASN A 116 22.94 -6.10 0.02
N GLU A 117 23.25 -5.01 -0.69
CA GLU A 117 22.61 -4.65 -1.97
C GLU A 117 22.72 -5.78 -3.02
N ASN A 118 23.81 -6.56 -3.02
CA ASN A 118 24.00 -7.64 -3.99
C ASN A 118 23.06 -8.83 -3.69
N GLU A 119 22.86 -9.17 -2.43
CA GLU A 119 21.96 -10.25 -2.02
C GLU A 119 20.51 -9.86 -2.33
N ILE A 120 20.12 -8.62 -2.02
CA ILE A 120 18.80 -8.07 -2.34
C ILE A 120 18.59 -8.10 -3.86
N SER A 121 19.54 -7.59 -4.64
CA SER A 121 19.46 -7.54 -6.11
C SER A 121 19.34 -8.92 -6.72
N ALA A 122 20.06 -9.91 -6.20
CA ALA A 122 19.98 -11.30 -6.66
C ALA A 122 18.59 -11.89 -6.40
N TYR A 123 17.97 -11.56 -5.26
CA TYR A 123 16.63 -12.05 -4.94
C TYR A 123 15.54 -11.36 -5.76
N ILE A 124 15.61 -10.03 -5.94
CA ILE A 124 14.71 -9.28 -6.83
C ILE A 124 14.78 -9.82 -8.27
N ARG A 125 15.98 -10.18 -8.75
CA ARG A 125 16.15 -10.82 -10.06
C ARG A 125 15.40 -12.15 -10.15
N LYS A 126 15.46 -13.01 -9.14
CA LYS A 126 14.70 -14.25 -9.08
C LYS A 126 13.19 -14.01 -9.16
N ILE A 127 12.69 -12.98 -8.48
CA ILE A 127 11.28 -12.59 -8.57
C ILE A 127 10.94 -12.19 -10.01
N ALA A 128 11.71 -11.30 -10.61
CA ALA A 128 11.48 -10.83 -11.99
C ALA A 128 11.58 -11.97 -13.03
N GLU A 129 12.45 -12.96 -12.81
CA GLU A 129 12.62 -14.15 -13.64
C GLU A 129 11.60 -15.27 -13.37
N LYS A 130 10.58 -15.03 -12.53
CA LYS A 130 9.54 -16.00 -12.14
C LYS A 130 10.04 -17.22 -11.36
N GLN A 131 11.16 -17.07 -10.65
CA GLN A 131 11.80 -18.15 -9.89
C GLN A 131 11.48 -18.09 -8.40
N ALA A 132 11.02 -16.95 -7.90
CA ALA A 132 10.73 -16.71 -6.48
C ALA A 132 9.37 -16.05 -6.28
N PHE A 133 8.95 -15.95 -5.03
CA PHE A 133 7.67 -15.40 -4.59
C PHE A 133 6.47 -16.11 -5.29
N ASP A 134 5.58 -15.36 -5.91
CA ASP A 134 4.38 -15.89 -6.57
C ASP A 134 4.62 -16.33 -8.03
N LYS A 135 5.84 -16.26 -8.50
CA LYS A 135 6.27 -16.65 -9.86
C LYS A 135 5.56 -15.89 -10.98
N SER A 136 4.96 -14.74 -10.70
CA SER A 136 4.35 -13.88 -11.71
C SER A 136 5.39 -13.13 -12.56
N GLY A 137 6.57 -12.90 -12.02
CA GLY A 137 7.61 -12.04 -12.59
C GLY A 137 7.37 -10.56 -12.33
N LEU A 138 6.42 -10.23 -11.45
CA LEU A 138 6.12 -8.86 -11.08
C LEU A 138 6.85 -8.49 -9.79
N VAL A 139 7.58 -7.39 -9.82
CA VAL A 139 8.05 -6.71 -8.62
C VAL A 139 6.97 -5.69 -8.25
N TYR A 140 6.13 -6.08 -7.32
CA TYR A 140 4.96 -5.28 -6.93
C TYR A 140 5.37 -3.93 -6.35
N GLY A 141 4.56 -2.90 -6.59
CA GLY A 141 4.90 -1.54 -6.23
C GLY A 141 5.85 -0.84 -7.21
N MET A 142 6.34 -1.56 -8.24
CA MET A 142 7.19 -1.01 -9.28
C MET A 142 6.44 -0.87 -10.59
N GLY A 143 6.56 0.33 -11.21
CA GLY A 143 5.94 0.68 -12.49
C GLY A 143 4.56 1.32 -12.33
N HIS A 144 4.24 2.18 -13.28
CA HIS A 144 2.97 2.87 -13.39
C HIS A 144 2.58 3.07 -14.85
N ALA A 145 1.28 3.17 -15.13
CA ALA A 145 0.78 3.38 -16.49
C ALA A 145 1.14 4.79 -17.00
N VAL A 146 1.16 5.79 -16.13
CA VAL A 146 1.38 7.20 -16.44
C VAL A 146 2.77 7.66 -16.00
N TYR A 147 3.13 7.40 -14.75
CA TYR A 147 4.41 7.84 -14.17
C TYR A 147 5.55 6.91 -14.55
N THR A 148 6.56 7.46 -15.23
CA THR A 148 7.73 6.70 -15.68
C THR A 148 9.05 7.16 -15.07
N ILE A 149 9.06 8.36 -14.48
CA ILE A 149 10.24 8.95 -13.83
C ILE A 149 10.11 8.90 -12.32
N SER A 150 8.95 9.34 -11.81
CA SER A 150 8.62 9.38 -10.38
C SER A 150 7.11 9.46 -10.21
N ASP A 151 6.55 8.80 -9.22
CA ASP A 151 5.17 9.00 -8.76
C ASP A 151 5.21 10.05 -7.63
N PRO A 152 4.63 11.24 -7.81
CA PRO A 152 4.69 12.29 -6.79
C PRO A 152 4.03 11.89 -5.46
N ARG A 153 3.11 10.94 -5.48
CA ARG A 153 2.44 10.41 -4.28
C ARG A 153 3.39 9.52 -3.49
N GLU A 154 4.15 8.67 -4.20
CA GLU A 154 5.17 7.80 -3.59
C GLU A 154 6.24 8.64 -2.87
N VAL A 155 6.75 9.70 -3.50
CA VAL A 155 7.76 10.60 -2.89
C VAL A 155 7.30 11.15 -1.55
N LEU A 156 6.03 11.55 -1.43
CA LEU A 156 5.46 12.06 -0.19
C LEU A 156 5.29 10.96 0.86
N LEU A 157 4.79 9.78 0.47
CA LEU A 157 4.64 8.64 1.37
C LEU A 157 6.01 8.14 1.86
N LYS A 158 6.99 8.03 1.00
CA LYS A 158 8.38 7.68 1.36
C LYS A 158 8.95 8.59 2.44
N ALA A 159 8.76 9.90 2.30
CA ALA A 159 9.23 10.87 3.30
C ALA A 159 8.58 10.61 4.66
N LYS A 160 7.26 10.40 4.69
CA LYS A 160 6.53 10.09 5.93
C LYS A 160 6.85 8.70 6.49
N ALA A 161 7.01 7.70 5.63
CA ALA A 161 7.46 6.37 6.05
C ALA A 161 8.82 6.42 6.75
N LYS A 162 9.75 7.24 6.25
CA LYS A 162 11.06 7.44 6.88
C LYS A 162 10.95 8.08 8.27
N GLU A 163 10.12 9.11 8.42
CA GLU A 163 9.87 9.74 9.72
C GLU A 163 9.27 8.73 10.70
N LEU A 164 8.28 7.98 10.25
CA LEU A 164 7.61 6.96 11.05
C LEU A 164 8.57 5.82 11.44
N ALA A 165 9.39 5.35 10.52
CA ALA A 165 10.40 4.31 10.77
C ALA A 165 11.42 4.75 11.83
N LYS A 166 11.87 6.01 11.79
CA LYS A 166 12.71 6.57 12.85
C LYS A 166 12.02 6.58 14.21
N ALA A 167 10.78 7.03 14.26
CA ALA A 167 10.00 7.12 15.49
C ALA A 167 9.67 5.75 16.09
N LYS A 168 9.54 4.72 15.25
CA LYS A 168 9.22 3.33 15.66
C LYS A 168 10.46 2.45 15.84
N GLY A 169 11.67 2.92 15.49
CA GLY A 169 12.90 2.14 15.59
C GLY A 169 13.04 1.04 14.53
N CYS A 170 12.37 1.17 13.37
CA CYS A 170 12.39 0.20 12.28
C CYS A 170 13.10 0.73 11.01
N MET A 171 14.17 1.49 11.19
CA MET A 171 14.95 2.03 10.07
C MET A 171 15.61 0.96 9.20
N GLU A 172 15.92 -0.20 9.74
CA GLU A 172 16.48 -1.31 8.98
C GLU A 172 15.51 -1.78 7.90
N GLU A 173 14.23 -1.92 8.26
CA GLU A 173 13.17 -2.25 7.30
C GLU A 173 12.98 -1.15 6.27
N PHE A 174 12.95 0.12 6.67
CA PHE A 174 12.87 1.25 5.73
C PHE A 174 14.04 1.23 4.73
N ASN A 175 15.26 0.97 5.20
CA ASN A 175 16.44 0.91 4.34
C ASN A 175 16.36 -0.25 3.33
N LEU A 176 15.75 -1.38 3.69
CA LEU A 176 15.48 -2.47 2.76
C LEU A 176 14.56 -2.01 1.62
N TYR A 177 13.45 -1.32 1.93
CA TYR A 177 12.58 -0.74 0.91
C TYR A 177 13.34 0.24 0.00
N ASP A 178 14.11 1.16 0.58
CA ASP A 178 14.90 2.16 -0.16
C ASP A 178 15.93 1.50 -1.10
N THR A 179 16.57 0.41 -0.67
CA THR A 179 17.48 -0.36 -1.50
C THR A 179 16.76 -1.04 -2.65
N ILE A 180 15.61 -1.68 -2.39
CA ILE A 180 14.81 -2.33 -3.43
C ILE A 180 14.35 -1.31 -4.47
N GLU A 181 13.82 -0.17 -4.05
CA GLU A 181 13.42 0.91 -4.95
C GLU A 181 14.55 1.35 -5.87
N LYS A 182 15.77 1.43 -5.34
CA LYS A 182 16.95 1.83 -6.10
C LYS A 182 17.39 0.79 -7.14
N VAL A 183 17.36 -0.49 -6.78
CA VAL A 183 17.92 -1.55 -7.64
C VAL A 183 16.89 -2.18 -8.59
N ALA A 184 15.62 -2.26 -8.18
CA ALA A 184 14.59 -2.96 -8.94
C ALA A 184 14.35 -2.41 -10.36
N PRO A 185 14.35 -1.10 -10.63
CA PRO A 185 14.15 -0.57 -11.97
C PRO A 185 15.13 -1.13 -13.00
N GLY A 186 16.43 -1.13 -12.67
CA GLY A 186 17.46 -1.66 -13.56
C GLY A 186 17.34 -3.16 -13.80
N ILE A 187 16.98 -3.92 -12.74
CA ILE A 187 16.78 -5.37 -12.84
C ILE A 187 15.57 -5.70 -13.72
N ILE A 188 14.46 -4.98 -13.54
CA ILE A 188 13.24 -5.19 -14.33
C ILE A 188 13.50 -4.90 -15.81
N GLN A 189 14.20 -3.80 -16.11
CA GLN A 189 14.57 -3.46 -17.49
C GLN A 189 15.44 -4.53 -18.14
N ASP A 190 16.46 -5.01 -17.41
CA ASP A 190 17.38 -6.04 -17.89
C ASP A 190 16.65 -7.37 -18.17
N VAL A 191 15.87 -7.87 -17.21
CA VAL A 191 15.16 -9.15 -17.30
C VAL A 191 14.09 -9.12 -18.42
N HIS A 192 13.35 -8.03 -18.52
CA HIS A 192 12.29 -7.90 -19.53
C HIS A 192 12.78 -7.36 -20.88
N LYS A 193 14.08 -7.04 -21.02
CA LYS A 193 14.69 -6.46 -22.22
C LYS A 193 13.90 -5.26 -22.72
N SER A 194 13.56 -4.35 -21.83
CA SER A 194 12.67 -3.22 -22.09
C SER A 194 13.35 -1.90 -21.73
N ASP A 195 13.32 -0.95 -22.65
CA ASP A 195 13.80 0.42 -22.42
C ASP A 195 12.80 1.29 -21.61
N LYS A 196 11.63 0.71 -21.27
CA LYS A 196 10.61 1.42 -20.49
C LYS A 196 11.15 1.72 -19.09
N LYS A 197 11.22 3.01 -18.75
CA LYS A 197 11.57 3.43 -17.40
C LYS A 197 10.51 2.96 -16.40
N VAL A 198 10.98 2.51 -15.26
CA VAL A 198 10.17 2.00 -14.15
C VAL A 198 10.53 2.80 -12.90
N CYS A 199 9.56 3.21 -12.13
CA CYS A 199 9.74 3.84 -10.82
C CYS A 199 8.81 3.18 -9.80
N ALA A 200 9.06 3.40 -8.51
CA ALA A 200 8.13 3.02 -7.46
C ALA A 200 6.82 3.79 -7.63
N ASN A 201 5.71 3.16 -7.31
CA ASN A 201 4.39 3.76 -7.33
C ASN A 201 3.83 3.92 -5.91
N VAL A 202 2.64 4.49 -5.79
CA VAL A 202 1.99 4.81 -4.51
C VAL A 202 1.79 3.61 -3.58
N ASP A 203 1.80 2.39 -4.10
CA ASP A 203 1.60 1.16 -3.31
C ASP A 203 2.89 0.63 -2.66
N PHE A 204 4.06 1.20 -2.98
CA PHE A 204 5.35 0.66 -2.57
C PHE A 204 5.69 0.95 -1.11
N TYR A 205 5.36 2.16 -0.57
CA TYR A 205 5.62 2.56 0.82
C TYR A 205 4.39 2.58 1.70
#